data_65e24e176a50b96ba0885cda5380ec98
#
_entry.id   65e24e176a50b96ba0885cda5380ec98
#
_cell.length_a   1.000
_cell.length_b   1.000
_cell.length_c   1.000
_cell.angle_alpha   90.00
_cell.angle_beta   90.00
_cell.angle_gamma   90.00
#
_symmetry.space_group_name_H-M   'P 1'
#
loop_
_entity.id
_entity.type
_entity.pdbx_description
1 polymer ?
#
loop_
_entity_poly.entity_id
_entity_poly.type
_entity_poly.pdbx_seq_one_letter_code
_entity_poly.pdbx_strand_id
1 'polypeptide(L)'
;RTHCNQELLEGSRVKFIATATIGFDHIDTEYCKRAGIEWTNAPGCNSASVAQYIQSSLLIWKSLRNKKLDELTIGIVGVGNVGSKVAKVAEDFGIRVLLNDLPREEKEGKESFTSLNKIAEECDIITFHVPLYKEGKYKTFHLADEDFFNSLKRKPVIINTSRGEVIDTGTLLKALNNGSISDAIIDVWEHEPEINRELLEKVIIGTPHIAGYSADGKANATRMSLDAICKFFHI
;
A
#
# COMPACT_ATOMS: atom_id res chain seq x y z
N ARG A 1 -7.60 -2.46 -16.51
CA ARG A 1 -8.22 -3.75 -16.12
C ARG A 1 -9.67 -3.78 -16.53
N THR A 2 -10.24 -4.98 -16.74
CA THR A 2 -11.67 -5.15 -17.04
C THR A 2 -12.47 -5.00 -15.75
N HIS A 3 -13.50 -4.15 -15.75
CA HIS A 3 -14.42 -4.02 -14.64
C HIS A 3 -15.41 -5.18 -14.64
N CYS A 4 -15.37 -6.03 -13.63
CA CYS A 4 -16.28 -7.14 -13.41
C CYS A 4 -17.48 -6.65 -12.57
N ASN A 5 -18.42 -6.01 -13.23
CA ASN A 5 -19.61 -5.39 -12.63
C ASN A 5 -20.90 -5.96 -13.23
N GLN A 6 -22.05 -5.45 -12.81
CA GLN A 6 -23.35 -5.88 -13.31
C GLN A 6 -23.45 -5.77 -14.84
N GLU A 7 -22.97 -4.69 -15.42
CA GLU A 7 -23.04 -4.46 -16.88
C GLU A 7 -22.35 -5.59 -17.68
N LEU A 8 -21.19 -6.06 -17.20
CA LEU A 8 -20.45 -7.14 -17.86
C LEU A 8 -21.01 -8.52 -17.54
N LEU A 9 -21.51 -8.74 -16.33
CA LEU A 9 -21.77 -10.09 -15.80
C LEU A 9 -23.25 -10.50 -15.88
N GLU A 10 -24.19 -9.54 -16.01
CA GLU A 10 -25.62 -9.83 -16.07
C GLU A 10 -25.96 -10.69 -17.28
N GLY A 11 -26.75 -11.73 -17.08
CA GLY A 11 -27.11 -12.70 -18.12
C GLY A 11 -25.99 -13.64 -18.58
N SER A 12 -24.76 -13.50 -18.01
CA SER A 12 -23.65 -14.41 -18.29
C SER A 12 -23.81 -15.74 -17.53
N ARG A 13 -23.01 -16.76 -17.94
CA ARG A 13 -22.90 -18.05 -17.23
C ARG A 13 -21.69 -18.11 -16.30
N VAL A 14 -21.09 -16.96 -15.96
CA VAL A 14 -19.93 -16.88 -15.07
C VAL A 14 -20.33 -17.33 -13.67
N LYS A 15 -19.57 -18.24 -13.09
CA LYS A 15 -19.76 -18.73 -11.71
C LYS A 15 -18.59 -18.36 -10.80
N PHE A 16 -17.42 -18.10 -11.39
CA PHE A 16 -16.20 -17.83 -10.63
C PHE A 16 -15.34 -16.81 -11.35
N ILE A 17 -14.75 -15.89 -10.58
CA ILE A 17 -13.81 -14.88 -11.07
C ILE A 17 -12.50 -15.04 -10.30
N ALA A 18 -11.38 -15.27 -10.98
CA ALA A 18 -10.07 -15.23 -10.41
C ALA A 18 -9.28 -14.04 -10.99
N THR A 19 -8.80 -13.15 -10.13
CA THR A 19 -7.89 -12.08 -10.55
C THR A 19 -6.47 -12.34 -10.08
N ALA A 20 -5.53 -12.39 -11.03
CA ALA A 20 -4.10 -12.55 -10.77
C ALA A 20 -3.47 -11.22 -10.25
N THR A 21 -4.18 -10.53 -9.36
CA THR A 21 -3.77 -9.26 -8.75
C THR A 21 -4.09 -9.26 -7.27
N ILE A 22 -3.41 -8.44 -6.49
CA ILE A 22 -3.73 -8.23 -5.07
C ILE A 22 -5.00 -7.38 -4.93
N GLY A 23 -4.99 -6.20 -5.58
CA GLY A 23 -6.15 -5.32 -5.57
C GLY A 23 -7.29 -5.88 -6.42
N PHE A 24 -8.49 -5.72 -5.92
CA PHE A 24 -9.74 -6.19 -6.54
C PHE A 24 -10.75 -5.05 -6.77
N ASP A 25 -10.27 -3.82 -6.80
CA ASP A 25 -11.09 -2.61 -6.98
C ASP A 25 -11.92 -2.62 -8.28
N HIS A 26 -11.55 -3.47 -9.24
CA HIS A 26 -12.24 -3.71 -10.51
C HIS A 26 -13.34 -4.80 -10.44
N ILE A 27 -13.54 -5.44 -9.28
CA ILE A 27 -14.58 -6.45 -9.05
C ILE A 27 -15.68 -5.83 -8.18
N ASP A 28 -16.92 -5.79 -8.70
CA ASP A 28 -18.11 -5.45 -7.91
C ASP A 28 -18.49 -6.63 -7.01
N THR A 29 -17.91 -6.64 -5.81
CA THR A 29 -18.07 -7.73 -4.85
C THR A 29 -19.52 -7.87 -4.36
N GLU A 30 -20.27 -6.76 -4.28
CA GLU A 30 -21.67 -6.77 -3.88
C GLU A 30 -22.56 -7.37 -4.98
N TYR A 31 -22.30 -7.03 -6.23
CA TYR A 31 -22.98 -7.67 -7.35
C TYR A 31 -22.65 -9.16 -7.40
N CYS A 32 -21.40 -9.56 -7.33
CA CYS A 32 -20.98 -10.96 -7.32
C CYS A 32 -21.71 -11.75 -6.24
N LYS A 33 -21.80 -11.21 -5.03
CA LYS A 33 -22.53 -11.83 -3.91
C LYS A 33 -24.03 -12.01 -4.21
N ARG A 34 -24.69 -10.99 -4.75
CA ARG A 34 -26.12 -11.08 -5.12
C ARG A 34 -26.39 -12.04 -6.29
N ALA A 35 -25.44 -12.12 -7.23
CA ALA A 35 -25.55 -13.00 -8.41
C ALA A 35 -25.06 -14.44 -8.17
N GLY A 36 -24.57 -14.75 -6.97
CA GLY A 36 -24.02 -16.08 -6.65
C GLY A 36 -22.72 -16.39 -7.40
N ILE A 37 -21.95 -15.36 -7.76
CA ILE A 37 -20.65 -15.49 -8.40
C ILE A 37 -19.57 -15.46 -7.30
N GLU A 38 -18.81 -16.54 -7.19
CA GLU A 38 -17.63 -16.56 -6.31
C GLU A 38 -16.45 -15.83 -6.99
N TRP A 39 -15.57 -15.26 -6.16
CA TRP A 39 -14.38 -14.61 -6.68
C TRP A 39 -13.20 -14.78 -5.73
N THR A 40 -11.99 -14.65 -6.28
CA THR A 40 -10.74 -14.63 -5.52
C THR A 40 -9.74 -13.67 -6.14
N ASN A 41 -8.82 -13.21 -5.31
CA ASN A 41 -7.65 -12.45 -5.71
C ASN A 41 -6.36 -13.21 -5.31
N ALA A 42 -5.19 -12.62 -5.54
CA ALA A 42 -3.89 -13.22 -5.23
C ALA A 42 -3.16 -12.45 -4.11
N PRO A 43 -3.63 -12.50 -2.85
CA PRO A 43 -3.05 -11.72 -1.76
C PRO A 43 -1.60 -12.13 -1.48
N GLY A 44 -0.70 -11.15 -1.40
CA GLY A 44 0.71 -11.38 -1.08
C GLY A 44 1.58 -11.90 -2.21
N CYS A 45 1.04 -12.17 -3.41
CA CYS A 45 1.80 -12.76 -4.54
C CYS A 45 3.07 -11.98 -4.90
N ASN A 46 3.06 -10.65 -4.76
CA ASN A 46 4.19 -9.77 -5.09
C ASN A 46 4.77 -9.03 -3.86
N SER A 47 4.43 -9.44 -2.65
CA SER A 47 4.84 -8.73 -1.43
C SER A 47 6.36 -8.64 -1.25
N ALA A 48 7.11 -9.63 -1.73
CA ALA A 48 8.57 -9.62 -1.75
C ALA A 48 9.12 -8.53 -2.68
N SER A 49 8.48 -8.34 -3.85
CA SER A 49 8.88 -7.31 -4.82
C SER A 49 8.68 -5.91 -4.26
N VAL A 50 7.56 -5.65 -3.60
CA VAL A 50 7.31 -4.36 -2.95
C VAL A 50 8.33 -4.12 -1.83
N ALA A 51 8.62 -5.12 -1.01
CA ALA A 51 9.64 -4.99 0.03
C ALA A 51 11.02 -4.68 -0.55
N GLN A 52 11.39 -5.34 -1.67
CA GLN A 52 12.64 -5.06 -2.39
C GLN A 52 12.66 -3.64 -2.99
N TYR A 53 11.52 -3.15 -3.51
CA TYR A 53 11.38 -1.77 -3.97
C TYR A 53 11.63 -0.78 -2.82
N ILE A 54 11.01 -1.00 -1.66
CA ILE A 54 11.24 -0.17 -0.46
C ILE A 54 12.71 -0.22 -0.03
N GLN A 55 13.31 -1.41 0.01
CA GLN A 55 14.73 -1.59 0.32
C GLN A 55 15.62 -0.74 -0.60
N SER A 56 15.41 -0.84 -1.91
CA SER A 56 16.17 -0.08 -2.89
C SER A 56 15.96 1.43 -2.76
N SER A 57 14.70 1.84 -2.54
CA SER A 57 14.34 3.25 -2.35
C SER A 57 14.98 3.86 -1.10
N LEU A 58 15.01 3.12 0.01
CA LEU A 58 15.69 3.55 1.24
C LEU A 58 17.19 3.70 1.04
N LEU A 59 17.83 2.80 0.31
CA LEU A 59 19.27 2.89 0.00
C LEU A 59 19.59 4.10 -0.90
N ILE A 60 18.75 4.38 -1.89
CA ILE A 60 18.89 5.56 -2.75
C ILE A 60 18.70 6.84 -1.92
N TRP A 61 17.60 6.92 -1.15
CA TRP A 61 17.30 8.06 -0.31
C TRP A 61 18.40 8.31 0.74
N LYS A 62 18.86 7.25 1.42
CA LYS A 62 20.00 7.31 2.34
C LYS A 62 21.23 7.94 1.68
N SER A 63 21.57 7.48 0.46
CA SER A 63 22.72 8.00 -0.27
C SER A 63 22.55 9.47 -0.64
N LEU A 64 21.39 9.86 -1.16
CA LEU A 64 21.09 11.23 -1.59
C LEU A 64 21.03 12.22 -0.41
N ARG A 65 20.62 11.78 0.78
CA ARG A 65 20.45 12.62 1.98
C ARG A 65 21.55 12.41 3.02
N ASN A 66 22.55 11.59 2.73
CA ASN A 66 23.65 11.26 3.64
C ASN A 66 23.14 10.82 5.05
N LYS A 67 22.13 9.93 5.06
CA LYS A 67 21.51 9.44 6.30
C LYS A 67 22.16 8.16 6.78
N LYS A 68 22.14 7.92 8.09
CA LYS A 68 22.46 6.64 8.70
C LYS A 68 21.15 5.96 9.10
N LEU A 69 20.87 4.80 8.50
CA LEU A 69 19.59 4.13 8.68
C LEU A 69 19.37 3.62 10.10
N ASP A 70 20.41 3.16 10.76
CA ASP A 70 20.42 2.65 12.14
C ASP A 70 20.16 3.72 13.22
N GLU A 71 20.19 4.99 12.84
CA GLU A 71 19.82 6.11 13.72
C GLU A 71 18.34 6.54 13.53
N LEU A 72 17.60 5.91 12.62
CA LEU A 72 16.25 6.33 12.22
C LEU A 72 15.16 5.45 12.80
N THR A 73 13.93 5.99 12.81
CA THR A 73 12.71 5.28 13.17
C THR A 73 11.77 5.25 11.96
N ILE A 74 11.28 4.06 11.61
CA ILE A 74 10.28 3.86 10.54
C ILE A 74 8.92 3.52 11.13
N GLY A 75 7.88 4.20 10.66
CA GLY A 75 6.49 3.87 10.90
C GLY A 75 5.90 3.10 9.72
N ILE A 76 5.41 1.90 9.97
CA ILE A 76 4.78 1.05 8.96
C ILE A 76 3.28 1.03 9.20
N VAL A 77 2.52 1.65 8.29
CA VAL A 77 1.07 1.73 8.33
C VAL A 77 0.48 0.65 7.43
N GLY A 78 -0.15 -0.36 8.04
CA GLY A 78 -0.57 -1.60 7.38
C GLY A 78 0.50 -2.69 7.46
N VAL A 79 0.27 -3.70 8.33
CA VAL A 79 1.23 -4.78 8.63
C VAL A 79 0.74 -6.12 8.07
N GLY A 80 0.22 -6.09 6.84
CA GLY A 80 -0.16 -7.27 6.07
C GLY A 80 1.03 -7.97 5.42
N ASN A 81 0.80 -8.64 4.29
CA ASN A 81 1.84 -9.38 3.55
C ASN A 81 3.04 -8.51 3.12
N VAL A 82 2.79 -7.24 2.79
CA VAL A 82 3.85 -6.29 2.41
C VAL A 82 4.50 -5.70 3.65
N GLY A 83 3.72 -5.07 4.53
CA GLY A 83 4.25 -4.35 5.67
C GLY A 83 5.09 -5.23 6.61
N SER A 84 4.74 -6.51 6.79
CA SER A 84 5.55 -7.46 7.57
C SER A 84 6.92 -7.70 6.95
N LYS A 85 7.02 -7.76 5.61
CA LYS A 85 8.31 -7.91 4.92
C LYS A 85 9.13 -6.61 4.94
N VAL A 86 8.46 -5.46 4.87
CA VAL A 86 9.11 -4.15 5.01
C VAL A 86 9.65 -3.97 6.43
N ALA A 87 8.91 -4.42 7.45
CA ALA A 87 9.41 -4.45 8.84
C ALA A 87 10.72 -5.24 8.94
N LYS A 88 10.76 -6.44 8.36
CA LYS A 88 11.97 -7.25 8.33
C LYS A 88 13.15 -6.56 7.63
N VAL A 89 12.90 -5.92 6.49
CA VAL A 89 13.94 -5.12 5.78
C VAL A 89 14.45 -3.99 6.65
N ALA A 90 13.57 -3.29 7.37
CA ALA A 90 13.94 -2.20 8.25
C ALA A 90 14.80 -2.70 9.43
N GLU A 91 14.40 -3.81 10.05
CA GLU A 91 15.16 -4.46 11.12
C GLU A 91 16.55 -4.90 10.65
N ASP A 92 16.68 -5.47 9.44
CA ASP A 92 17.96 -5.87 8.84
C ASP A 92 18.88 -4.67 8.58
N PHE A 93 18.33 -3.47 8.42
CA PHE A 93 19.08 -2.21 8.36
C PHE A 93 19.36 -1.56 9.71
N GLY A 94 18.93 -2.15 10.81
CA GLY A 94 19.06 -1.59 12.16
C GLY A 94 18.11 -0.43 12.45
N ILE A 95 17.09 -0.20 11.60
CA ILE A 95 16.10 0.86 11.78
C ILE A 95 15.13 0.47 12.90
N ARG A 96 14.83 1.37 13.82
CA ARG A 96 13.79 1.16 14.84
C ARG A 96 12.42 1.13 14.16
N VAL A 97 11.63 0.06 14.35
CA VAL A 97 10.34 -0.15 13.70
C VAL A 97 9.18 0.15 14.64
N LEU A 98 8.22 0.94 14.19
CA LEU A 98 6.90 1.13 14.81
C LEU A 98 5.84 0.63 13.85
N LEU A 99 4.93 -0.22 14.33
CA LEU A 99 3.90 -0.88 13.53
C LEU A 99 2.52 -0.28 13.83
N ASN A 100 1.76 0.01 12.79
CA ASN A 100 0.36 0.43 12.91
C ASN A 100 -0.52 -0.44 12.00
N ASP A 101 -1.50 -1.12 12.59
CA ASP A 101 -2.51 -1.89 11.86
C ASP A 101 -3.72 -2.05 12.77
N LEU A 102 -4.70 -1.15 12.65
CA LEU A 102 -5.86 -1.11 13.54
C LEU A 102 -6.67 -2.43 13.55
N PRO A 103 -6.98 -3.07 12.39
CA PRO A 103 -7.65 -4.36 12.38
C PRO A 103 -6.88 -5.48 13.11
N ARG A 104 -5.55 -5.49 12.99
CA ARG A 104 -4.71 -6.46 13.68
C ARG A 104 -4.58 -6.15 15.16
N GLU A 105 -4.41 -4.87 15.51
CA GLU A 105 -4.37 -4.42 16.91
C GLU A 105 -5.60 -4.87 17.68
N GLU A 106 -6.80 -4.74 17.08
CA GLU A 106 -8.04 -5.17 17.73
C GLU A 106 -8.15 -6.69 17.89
N LYS A 107 -7.55 -7.46 16.97
CA LYS A 107 -7.58 -8.92 16.98
C LYS A 107 -6.47 -9.54 17.83
N GLU A 108 -5.28 -8.95 17.81
CA GLU A 108 -4.04 -9.53 18.34
C GLU A 108 -3.60 -8.86 19.64
N GLY A 109 -4.19 -7.69 19.99
CA GLY A 109 -3.82 -6.90 21.17
C GLY A 109 -2.87 -5.74 20.84
N LYS A 110 -2.79 -4.80 21.78
CA LYS A 110 -2.07 -3.51 21.59
C LYS A 110 -0.56 -3.59 21.75
N GLU A 111 -0.02 -4.67 22.28
CA GLU A 111 1.39 -4.73 22.69
C GLU A 111 2.37 -4.56 21.52
N SER A 112 1.98 -5.03 20.32
CA SER A 112 2.82 -4.99 19.13
C SER A 112 2.53 -3.82 18.20
N PHE A 113 1.51 -3.02 18.49
CA PHE A 113 1.06 -1.95 17.61
C PHE A 113 1.12 -0.58 18.25
N THR A 114 1.20 0.43 17.41
CA THR A 114 1.36 1.84 17.79
C THR A 114 0.30 2.67 17.08
N SER A 115 -0.22 3.69 17.75
CA SER A 115 -1.18 4.60 17.13
C SER A 115 -0.56 5.39 15.96
N LEU A 116 -1.39 5.77 14.99
CA LEU A 116 -0.95 6.60 13.87
C LEU A 116 -0.38 7.95 14.33
N ASN A 117 -0.95 8.53 15.40
CA ASN A 117 -0.43 9.75 16.00
C ASN A 117 0.99 9.59 16.51
N LYS A 118 1.30 8.49 17.19
CA LYS A 118 2.65 8.24 17.67
C LYS A 118 3.64 8.01 16.53
N ILE A 119 3.21 7.39 15.43
CA ILE A 119 4.00 7.31 14.19
C ILE A 119 4.31 8.70 13.65
N ALA A 120 3.31 9.58 13.56
CA ALA A 120 3.49 10.95 13.10
C ALA A 120 4.46 11.76 14.00
N GLU A 121 4.48 11.49 15.30
CA GLU A 121 5.35 12.18 16.25
C GLU A 121 6.79 11.67 16.25
N GLU A 122 7.01 10.36 16.11
CA GLU A 122 8.32 9.74 16.38
C GLU A 122 9.10 9.30 15.13
N CYS A 123 8.45 9.15 13.96
CA CYS A 123 9.10 8.52 12.82
C CYS A 123 9.83 9.50 11.90
N ASP A 124 10.97 9.06 11.39
CA ASP A 124 11.77 9.73 10.35
C ASP A 124 11.42 9.23 8.96
N ILE A 125 10.78 8.06 8.88
CA ILE A 125 10.29 7.40 7.67
C ILE A 125 8.88 6.93 7.97
N ILE A 126 7.91 7.20 7.09
CA ILE A 126 6.54 6.70 7.23
C ILE A 126 6.14 6.05 5.91
N THR A 127 5.74 4.78 5.94
CA THR A 127 5.39 4.02 4.74
C THR A 127 4.02 3.37 4.87
N PHE A 128 3.22 3.46 3.80
CA PHE A 128 1.83 3.00 3.76
C PHE A 128 1.69 1.72 2.93
N HIS A 129 1.09 0.69 3.54
CA HIS A 129 0.84 -0.63 2.95
C HIS A 129 -0.56 -1.15 3.26
N VAL A 130 -1.52 -0.24 3.26
CA VAL A 130 -2.94 -0.52 3.54
C VAL A 130 -3.74 -0.75 2.26
N PRO A 131 -4.82 -1.55 2.28
CA PRO A 131 -5.81 -1.56 1.21
C PRO A 131 -6.57 -0.22 1.17
N LEU A 132 -7.22 0.09 0.05
CA LEU A 132 -8.08 1.25 -0.07
C LEU A 132 -9.50 0.90 0.39
N TYR A 133 -9.91 1.48 1.51
CA TYR A 133 -11.30 1.47 1.99
C TYR A 133 -11.82 2.90 2.02
N LYS A 134 -12.88 3.17 1.25
CA LYS A 134 -13.46 4.51 1.14
C LYS A 134 -14.32 4.87 2.34
N GLU A 135 -14.88 3.87 3.01
CA GLU A 135 -15.85 4.04 4.10
C GLU A 135 -15.63 2.98 5.20
N GLY A 136 -16.36 3.14 6.30
CA GLY A 136 -16.38 2.19 7.41
C GLY A 136 -15.30 2.42 8.46
N LYS A 137 -15.26 1.55 9.45
CA LYS A 137 -14.39 1.64 10.63
C LYS A 137 -12.91 1.73 10.29
N TYR A 138 -12.50 1.02 9.23
CA TYR A 138 -11.10 0.93 8.80
C TYR A 138 -10.85 1.74 7.52
N LYS A 139 -11.56 2.86 7.36
CA LYS A 139 -11.37 3.77 6.22
C LYS A 139 -9.89 4.13 6.08
N THR A 140 -9.38 4.01 4.85
CA THR A 140 -7.99 4.37 4.49
C THR A 140 -7.92 5.41 3.37
N PHE A 141 -9.07 5.76 2.79
CA PHE A 141 -9.15 6.88 1.85
C PHE A 141 -8.78 8.17 2.56
N HIS A 142 -7.76 8.87 2.06
CA HIS A 142 -7.15 10.05 2.66
C HIS A 142 -6.78 9.82 4.14
N LEU A 143 -6.19 8.66 4.44
CA LEU A 143 -5.71 8.35 5.79
C LEU A 143 -4.59 9.32 6.21
N ALA A 144 -3.74 9.72 5.26
CA ALA A 144 -2.78 10.80 5.43
C ALA A 144 -3.37 12.09 4.83
N ASP A 145 -4.20 12.74 5.61
CA ASP A 145 -4.87 14.01 5.35
C ASP A 145 -4.14 15.21 5.98
N GLU A 146 -4.77 16.38 5.98
CA GLU A 146 -4.20 17.60 6.56
C GLU A 146 -3.91 17.46 8.06
N ASP A 147 -4.78 16.80 8.81
CA ASP A 147 -4.59 16.58 10.26
C ASP A 147 -3.38 15.70 10.53
N PHE A 148 -3.22 14.62 9.73
CA PHE A 148 -2.03 13.77 9.82
C PHE A 148 -0.74 14.57 9.54
N PHE A 149 -0.69 15.34 8.45
CA PHE A 149 0.51 16.12 8.12
C PHE A 149 0.79 17.24 9.14
N ASN A 150 -0.24 17.84 9.73
CA ASN A 150 -0.10 18.83 10.79
C ASN A 150 0.41 18.23 12.11
N SER A 151 0.19 16.94 12.34
CA SER A 151 0.64 16.22 13.54
C SER A 151 2.11 15.78 13.50
N LEU A 152 2.78 15.88 12.34
CA LEU A 152 4.18 15.50 12.17
C LEU A 152 5.11 16.35 13.05
N LYS A 153 5.98 15.71 13.84
CA LYS A 153 6.98 16.41 14.67
C LYS A 153 8.40 16.30 14.12
N ARG A 154 8.65 15.30 13.30
CA ARG A 154 9.92 15.12 12.59
C ARG A 154 9.66 15.29 11.10
N LYS A 155 10.52 15.84 10.34
CA LYS A 155 10.33 15.99 8.88
C LYS A 155 10.54 14.64 8.17
N PRO A 156 9.58 13.70 8.21
CA PRO A 156 9.80 12.37 7.68
C PRO A 156 9.91 12.36 6.16
N VAL A 157 10.49 11.29 5.60
CA VAL A 157 10.21 10.89 4.23
C VAL A 157 8.92 10.08 4.21
N ILE A 158 8.01 10.42 3.31
CA ILE A 158 6.73 9.72 3.11
C ILE A 158 6.86 8.75 1.95
N ILE A 159 6.45 7.49 2.14
CA ILE A 159 6.52 6.45 1.12
C ILE A 159 5.13 5.86 0.91
N ASN A 160 4.66 5.84 -0.34
CA ASN A 160 3.40 5.19 -0.69
C ASN A 160 3.57 4.23 -1.87
N THR A 161 3.37 2.95 -1.61
CA THR A 161 3.37 1.86 -2.59
C THR A 161 2.08 1.02 -2.50
N SER A 162 1.02 1.59 -1.90
CA SER A 162 -0.27 0.89 -1.68
C SER A 162 -1.34 1.32 -2.68
N ARG A 163 -1.99 2.46 -2.45
CA ARG A 163 -2.95 3.13 -3.35
C ARG A 163 -2.76 4.64 -3.25
N GLY A 164 -2.89 5.34 -4.36
CA GLY A 164 -2.72 6.79 -4.42
C GLY A 164 -3.62 7.51 -3.44
N GLU A 165 -4.89 7.15 -3.42
CA GLU A 165 -5.94 7.76 -2.58
C GLU A 165 -5.78 7.53 -1.07
N VAL A 166 -4.75 6.82 -0.62
CA VAL A 166 -4.41 6.72 0.81
C VAL A 166 -3.84 8.04 1.34
N ILE A 167 -3.20 8.79 0.47
CA ILE A 167 -2.63 10.12 0.78
C ILE A 167 -3.35 11.16 -0.05
N ASP A 168 -3.85 12.22 0.57
CA ASP A 168 -4.37 13.38 -0.15
C ASP A 168 -3.25 14.09 -0.91
N THR A 169 -3.35 14.13 -2.24
CA THR A 169 -2.33 14.68 -3.13
C THR A 169 -2.06 16.16 -2.85
N GLY A 170 -3.12 16.95 -2.60
CA GLY A 170 -3.00 18.38 -2.34
C GLY A 170 -2.25 18.65 -1.03
N THR A 171 -2.55 17.87 -0.01
CA THR A 171 -1.91 17.98 1.30
C THR A 171 -0.46 17.51 1.27
N LEU A 172 -0.16 16.43 0.56
CA LEU A 172 1.22 15.96 0.36
C LEU A 172 2.07 17.02 -0.36
N LEU A 173 1.52 17.62 -1.41
CA LEU A 173 2.19 18.70 -2.15
C LEU A 173 2.43 19.92 -1.27
N LYS A 174 1.44 20.32 -0.45
CA LYS A 174 1.57 21.40 0.53
C LYS A 174 2.67 21.10 1.56
N ALA A 175 2.74 19.84 2.05
CA ALA A 175 3.75 19.41 3.02
C ALA A 175 5.18 19.41 2.44
N LEU A 176 5.35 19.04 1.17
CA LEU A 176 6.62 19.17 0.45
C LEU A 176 7.02 20.66 0.28
N ASN A 177 6.06 21.52 -0.09
CA ASN A 177 6.30 22.93 -0.34
C ASN A 177 6.68 23.72 0.93
N ASN A 178 6.05 23.41 2.06
CA ASN A 178 6.30 24.09 3.33
C ASN A 178 7.40 23.43 4.19
N GLY A 179 7.94 22.29 3.73
CA GLY A 179 9.02 21.58 4.42
C GLY A 179 8.57 20.84 5.70
N SER A 180 7.28 20.51 5.86
CA SER A 180 6.78 19.66 6.92
C SER A 180 7.26 18.21 6.78
N ILE A 181 7.57 17.79 5.57
CA ILE A 181 8.23 16.52 5.24
C ILE A 181 9.56 16.80 4.52
N SER A 182 10.50 15.86 4.61
CA SER A 182 11.79 15.99 3.94
C SER A 182 11.74 15.63 2.48
N ASP A 183 11.00 14.58 2.16
CA ASP A 183 10.91 13.98 0.82
C ASP A 183 9.64 13.13 0.69
N ALA A 184 9.32 12.74 -0.55
CA ALA A 184 8.32 11.72 -0.82
C ALA A 184 8.82 10.71 -1.86
N ILE A 185 8.45 9.43 -1.68
CA ILE A 185 8.71 8.30 -2.59
C ILE A 185 7.36 7.71 -2.96
N ILE A 186 6.93 7.89 -4.19
CA ILE A 186 5.57 7.61 -4.63
C ILE A 186 5.59 6.66 -5.82
N ASP A 187 5.00 5.47 -5.64
CA ASP A 187 4.80 4.51 -6.72
C ASP A 187 3.35 4.48 -7.23
N VAL A 188 2.42 4.96 -6.41
CA VAL A 188 0.98 4.96 -6.68
C VAL A 188 0.42 6.38 -6.53
N TRP A 189 -0.48 6.78 -7.43
CA TRP A 189 -0.93 8.16 -7.56
C TRP A 189 -2.45 8.25 -7.49
N GLU A 190 -2.99 9.34 -6.97
CA GLU A 190 -4.41 9.62 -7.17
C GLU A 190 -4.68 9.87 -8.65
N HIS A 191 -5.85 9.44 -9.11
CA HIS A 191 -6.34 9.63 -10.48
C HIS A 191 -5.47 9.00 -11.57
N GLU A 192 -4.77 7.90 -11.29
CA GLU A 192 -4.06 7.16 -12.34
C GLU A 192 -4.97 6.86 -13.55
N PRO A 193 -4.54 7.10 -14.80
CA PRO A 193 -3.20 7.56 -15.23
C PRO A 193 -3.01 9.08 -15.30
N GLU A 194 -4.04 9.90 -15.03
CA GLU A 194 -4.01 11.38 -15.08
C GLU A 194 -3.43 11.97 -13.78
N ILE A 195 -2.16 11.67 -13.49
CA ILE A 195 -1.50 12.03 -12.25
C ILE A 195 -1.18 13.52 -12.12
N ASN A 196 -1.02 14.00 -10.90
CA ASN A 196 -0.59 15.36 -10.63
C ASN A 196 0.89 15.56 -11.01
N ARG A 197 1.15 16.36 -12.06
CA ARG A 197 2.51 16.58 -12.58
C ARG A 197 3.38 17.39 -11.63
N GLU A 198 2.80 18.36 -10.91
CA GLU A 198 3.55 19.15 -9.93
C GLU A 198 4.08 18.26 -8.79
N LEU A 199 3.27 17.30 -8.32
CA LEU A 199 3.72 16.33 -7.34
C LEU A 199 4.84 15.44 -7.90
N LEU A 200 4.71 14.96 -9.15
CA LEU A 200 5.73 14.13 -9.79
C LEU A 200 7.09 14.85 -9.86
N GLU A 201 7.10 16.16 -10.14
CA GLU A 201 8.33 16.96 -10.20
C GLU A 201 8.99 17.18 -8.82
N LYS A 202 8.23 17.04 -7.73
CA LYS A 202 8.70 17.33 -6.37
C LYS A 202 9.11 16.07 -5.58
N VAL A 203 8.62 14.90 -5.94
CA VAL A 203 9.00 13.66 -5.25
C VAL A 203 10.43 13.27 -5.59
N ILE A 204 11.16 12.74 -4.61
CA ILE A 204 12.54 12.30 -4.82
C ILE A 204 12.63 11.03 -5.66
N ILE A 205 11.62 10.15 -5.56
CA ILE A 205 11.43 8.97 -6.40
C ILE A 205 9.95 8.90 -6.77
N GLY A 206 9.65 8.96 -8.06
CA GLY A 206 8.31 8.74 -8.62
C GLY A 206 8.35 7.61 -9.63
N THR A 207 7.50 6.59 -9.46
CA THR A 207 7.42 5.45 -10.37
C THR A 207 5.98 5.15 -10.80
N PRO A 208 5.77 4.53 -11.96
CA PRO A 208 4.43 4.36 -12.54
C PRO A 208 3.77 3.05 -12.07
N HIS A 209 3.53 2.90 -10.76
CA HIS A 209 2.85 1.77 -10.13
C HIS A 209 3.53 0.42 -10.44
N ILE A 210 4.83 0.34 -10.20
CA ILE A 210 5.67 -0.81 -10.55
C ILE A 210 6.29 -1.55 -9.35
N ALA A 211 6.15 -1.04 -8.13
CA ALA A 211 6.78 -1.63 -6.94
C ALA A 211 6.47 -3.13 -6.78
N GLY A 212 5.26 -3.55 -7.17
CA GLY A 212 4.84 -4.95 -7.17
C GLY A 212 5.02 -5.68 -8.51
N TYR A 213 5.63 -5.06 -9.52
CA TYR A 213 5.70 -5.62 -10.86
C TYR A 213 6.97 -6.45 -11.06
N SER A 214 6.86 -7.76 -10.84
CA SER A 214 7.97 -8.71 -10.96
C SER A 214 7.55 -10.00 -11.66
N ALA A 215 8.52 -10.73 -12.19
CA ALA A 215 8.29 -12.04 -12.81
C ALA A 215 7.73 -13.04 -11.79
N ASP A 216 8.33 -13.11 -10.60
CA ASP A 216 7.89 -14.00 -9.52
C ASP A 216 6.50 -13.65 -9.01
N GLY A 217 6.20 -12.36 -8.84
CA GLY A 217 4.87 -11.89 -8.44
C GLY A 217 3.78 -12.31 -9.42
N LYS A 218 4.06 -12.18 -10.72
CA LYS A 218 3.14 -12.61 -11.79
C LYS A 218 2.95 -14.13 -11.80
N ALA A 219 4.03 -14.89 -11.71
CA ALA A 219 3.98 -16.36 -11.67
C ALA A 219 3.20 -16.85 -10.45
N ASN A 220 3.44 -16.27 -9.28
CA ASN A 220 2.71 -16.60 -8.05
C ASN A 220 1.22 -16.27 -8.18
N ALA A 221 0.87 -15.07 -8.69
CA ALA A 221 -0.52 -14.67 -8.89
C ALA A 221 -1.25 -15.59 -9.86
N THR A 222 -0.60 -15.97 -10.96
CA THR A 222 -1.16 -16.94 -11.94
C THR A 222 -1.40 -18.29 -11.29
N ARG A 223 -0.42 -18.81 -10.53
CA ARG A 223 -0.57 -20.10 -9.81
C ARG A 223 -1.72 -20.05 -8.80
N MET A 224 -1.77 -19.02 -7.97
CA MET A 224 -2.86 -18.85 -6.98
C MET A 224 -4.23 -18.80 -7.64
N SER A 225 -4.35 -18.10 -8.77
CA SER A 225 -5.61 -18.03 -9.54
C SER A 225 -5.98 -19.40 -10.11
N LEU A 226 -5.02 -20.14 -10.66
CA LEU A 226 -5.25 -21.47 -11.22
C LEU A 226 -5.66 -22.47 -10.14
N ASP A 227 -4.96 -22.50 -9.02
CA ASP A 227 -5.26 -23.36 -7.87
C ASP A 227 -6.68 -23.09 -7.35
N ALA A 228 -7.10 -21.82 -7.28
CA ALA A 228 -8.44 -21.46 -6.86
C ALA A 228 -9.52 -21.92 -7.85
N ILE A 229 -9.27 -21.80 -9.18
CA ILE A 229 -10.16 -22.29 -10.23
C ILE A 229 -10.29 -23.82 -10.12
N CYS A 230 -9.17 -24.55 -10.02
CA CYS A 230 -9.18 -26.00 -9.89
C CYS A 230 -9.97 -26.45 -8.65
N LYS A 231 -9.76 -25.77 -7.52
CA LYS A 231 -10.49 -26.04 -6.28
C LYS A 231 -11.99 -25.80 -6.44
N PHE A 232 -12.41 -24.72 -7.08
CA PHE A 232 -13.82 -24.38 -7.27
C PHE A 232 -14.53 -25.38 -8.17
N PHE A 233 -13.88 -25.82 -9.26
CA PHE A 233 -14.47 -26.73 -10.22
C PHE A 233 -14.18 -28.23 -9.94
N HIS A 234 -13.42 -28.54 -8.88
CA HIS A 234 -13.03 -29.91 -8.49
C HIS A 234 -12.26 -30.65 -9.60
N ILE A 235 -11.30 -29.98 -10.23
CA ILE A 235 -10.44 -30.50 -11.31
C ILE A 235 -8.96 -30.45 -10.93
#